data_15b72b4730f361ee3990aae8c5cb6a9a
#
_entry.id   15b72b4730f361ee3990aae8c5cb6a9a
#
_cell.length_a   1.000
_cell.length_b   1.000
_cell.length_c   1.000
_cell.angle_alpha   90.00
_cell.angle_beta   90.00
_cell.angle_gamma   90.00
#
_symmetry.space_group_name_H-M   'P 1'
#
loop_
_entity.id
_entity.type
_entity.pdbx_description
1 polymer ?
#
loop_
_entity_poly.entity_id
_entity_poly.type
_entity_poly.pdbx_seq_one_letter_code
_entity_poly.pdbx_strand_id
1 'polypeptide(L)'
;FIGSPLTFGLNLINERSGLIGPKAAVTAATGVFFMSYGNFYLYNGTVQELPCSVHNYVFSDLNQNQAYKIQAFTNNEHNEVGWFYPSSSSEEIDRYVIYNTQQKIWYYGQLTRTVWLDSGVEPFPQAADSGYIYQHEIGFDNDGSAMTNVFVESADFDLGDGDRFTQIQALIPDIKFLQDANAGSLNVVTKVRNFPGDSLTTDSTSEVTSSTQKVNLRARGRQAVVRFESNDDASGNGNLSIGWRLGDTRLDVNQDGR
;
A
#
# COMPACT_ATOMS: atom_id res chain seq x y z
N PHE A 1 35.84 10.76 -13.70
CA PHE A 1 36.99 11.14 -14.54
C PHE A 1 38.27 10.49 -14.03
N ILE A 2 38.96 9.73 -14.85
CA ILE A 2 40.20 9.00 -14.47
C ILE A 2 41.44 9.49 -15.24
N GLY A 3 41.32 10.50 -16.08
CA GLY A 3 42.41 11.08 -16.86
C GLY A 3 42.66 10.42 -18.20
N SER A 4 43.64 10.99 -18.96
CA SER A 4 44.07 10.46 -20.28
C SER A 4 44.90 9.17 -20.08
N PRO A 5 44.76 8.16 -20.97
CA PRO A 5 43.94 8.10 -22.18
C PRO A 5 42.49 7.71 -21.95
N LEU A 6 42.10 7.25 -20.75
CA LEU A 6 40.75 6.87 -20.41
C LEU A 6 40.07 8.03 -19.67
N THR A 7 39.06 8.62 -20.27
CA THR A 7 38.36 9.77 -19.68
C THR A 7 37.47 9.38 -18.53
N PHE A 8 36.79 8.23 -18.61
CA PHE A 8 35.91 7.70 -17.61
C PHE A 8 36.24 6.23 -17.29
N GLY A 9 36.07 5.85 -16.04
CA GLY A 9 36.10 4.47 -15.59
C GLY A 9 34.70 4.00 -15.16
N LEU A 10 34.47 2.72 -15.30
CA LEU A 10 33.30 2.04 -14.79
C LEU A 10 33.70 1.17 -13.60
N ASN A 11 33.07 1.41 -12.48
CA ASN A 11 33.24 0.57 -11.28
C ASN A 11 31.96 -0.21 -11.04
N LEU A 12 32.08 -1.50 -10.87
CA LEU A 12 30.97 -2.35 -10.44
C LEU A 12 30.69 -2.09 -8.96
N ILE A 13 29.46 -1.68 -8.64
CA ILE A 13 29.06 -1.33 -7.26
C ILE A 13 28.60 -2.58 -6.50
N ASN A 14 27.85 -3.47 -7.19
CA ASN A 14 27.33 -4.71 -6.59
C ASN A 14 27.08 -5.76 -7.68
N GLU A 15 27.44 -7.00 -7.42
CA GLU A 15 27.26 -8.11 -8.38
C GLU A 15 25.89 -8.80 -8.28
N ARG A 16 25.14 -8.58 -7.17
CA ARG A 16 23.92 -9.35 -6.85
C ARG A 16 22.63 -8.56 -7.00
N SER A 17 22.72 -7.26 -7.28
CA SER A 17 21.54 -6.38 -7.33
C SER A 17 21.49 -5.62 -8.65
N GLY A 18 21.20 -6.32 -9.75
CA GLY A 18 20.93 -5.70 -11.04
C GLY A 18 19.51 -5.11 -11.11
N LEU A 19 19.31 -4.12 -11.98
CA LEU A 19 18.00 -3.59 -12.29
C LEU A 19 17.13 -4.63 -13.00
N ILE A 20 15.88 -4.78 -12.60
CA ILE A 20 14.93 -5.68 -13.25
C ILE A 20 14.47 -5.13 -14.62
N GLY A 21 14.53 -3.83 -14.81
CA GLY A 21 14.16 -3.15 -16.05
C GLY A 21 14.87 -1.80 -16.19
N PRO A 22 14.95 -1.22 -17.39
CA PRO A 22 15.72 -0.01 -17.65
C PRO A 22 15.21 1.23 -16.92
N LYS A 23 13.96 1.24 -16.52
CA LYS A 23 13.29 2.34 -15.80
C LYS A 23 12.91 1.99 -14.36
N ALA A 24 13.46 0.90 -13.81
CA ALA A 24 13.15 0.41 -12.48
C ALA A 24 13.92 1.13 -11.36
N ALA A 25 14.57 2.24 -11.64
CA ALA A 25 15.30 3.05 -10.67
C ALA A 25 14.83 4.51 -10.69
N VAL A 26 14.80 5.14 -9.51
CA VAL A 26 14.46 6.55 -9.33
C VAL A 26 15.31 7.16 -8.23
N THR A 27 15.63 8.45 -8.40
CA THR A 27 16.37 9.22 -7.39
C THR A 27 15.40 9.96 -6.47
N ALA A 28 15.56 9.80 -5.17
CA ALA A 28 14.88 10.57 -4.14
C ALA A 28 15.91 11.25 -3.22
N ALA A 29 15.45 12.02 -2.25
CA ALA A 29 16.33 12.80 -1.36
C ALA A 29 17.39 11.97 -0.62
N THR A 30 17.09 10.71 -0.29
CA THR A 30 17.98 9.82 0.48
C THR A 30 18.89 8.95 -0.36
N GLY A 31 18.73 8.94 -1.68
CA GLY A 31 19.53 8.13 -2.60
C GLY A 31 18.74 7.63 -3.80
N VAL A 32 19.28 6.62 -4.48
CA VAL A 32 18.64 5.97 -5.62
C VAL A 32 17.94 4.70 -5.16
N PHE A 33 16.64 4.65 -5.34
CA PHE A 33 15.83 3.47 -5.07
C PHE A 33 15.64 2.66 -6.35
N PHE A 34 15.73 1.36 -6.25
CA PHE A 34 15.57 0.51 -7.43
C PHE A 34 15.00 -0.87 -7.12
N MET A 35 14.29 -1.42 -8.11
CA MET A 35 13.75 -2.77 -8.07
C MET A 35 14.66 -3.72 -8.84
N SER A 36 14.97 -4.83 -8.22
CA SER A 36 15.74 -5.94 -8.79
C SER A 36 14.84 -7.18 -8.98
N TYR A 37 15.41 -8.29 -9.43
CA TYR A 37 14.68 -9.53 -9.74
C TYR A 37 14.07 -10.27 -8.54
N GLY A 38 14.25 -9.80 -7.35
CA GLY A 38 13.65 -10.43 -6.17
C GLY A 38 13.57 -9.52 -4.95
N ASN A 39 14.08 -8.29 -5.03
CA ASN A 39 14.13 -7.37 -3.91
C ASN A 39 14.13 -5.91 -4.35
N PHE A 40 13.87 -5.03 -3.40
CA PHE A 40 14.04 -3.60 -3.54
C PHE A 40 15.32 -3.15 -2.84
N TYR A 41 15.99 -2.17 -3.40
CA TYR A 41 17.27 -1.68 -2.90
C TYR A 41 17.33 -0.15 -2.84
N LEU A 42 18.17 0.34 -1.94
CA LEU A 42 18.61 1.72 -1.85
C LEU A 42 20.12 1.79 -2.10
N TYR A 43 20.52 2.71 -2.97
CA TYR A 43 21.93 3.10 -3.13
C TYR A 43 22.13 4.52 -2.62
N ASN A 44 22.93 4.66 -1.57
CA ASN A 44 23.35 5.94 -1.00
C ASN A 44 24.86 6.02 -0.74
N GLY A 45 25.63 5.44 -1.66
CA GLY A 45 27.07 5.19 -1.52
C GLY A 45 27.37 3.71 -1.33
N THR A 46 26.44 2.95 -0.74
CA THR A 46 26.43 1.49 -0.65
C THR A 46 25.07 0.95 -1.07
N VAL A 47 25.03 -0.27 -1.60
CA VAL A 47 23.77 -0.94 -1.92
C VAL A 47 23.24 -1.62 -0.66
N GLN A 48 22.02 -1.25 -0.27
CA GLN A 48 21.32 -1.78 0.89
C GLN A 48 19.98 -2.36 0.44
N GLU A 49 19.65 -3.55 0.92
CA GLU A 49 18.34 -4.14 0.71
C GLU A 49 17.29 -3.40 1.55
N LEU A 50 16.13 -3.13 0.95
CA LEU A 50 14.98 -2.55 1.63
C LEU A 50 14.06 -3.68 2.10
N PRO A 51 13.90 -3.89 3.41
CA PRO A 51 12.90 -4.83 3.92
C PRO A 51 11.51 -4.46 3.42
N CYS A 52 10.82 -5.39 2.77
CA CYS A 52 9.52 -5.16 2.17
C CYS A 52 8.47 -6.07 2.80
N SER A 53 7.50 -5.48 3.50
CA SER A 53 6.40 -6.22 4.15
C SER A 53 5.43 -6.85 3.16
N VAL A 54 5.38 -6.33 1.94
CA VAL A 54 4.51 -6.83 0.84
C VAL A 54 5.30 -7.59 -0.24
N HIS A 55 6.51 -8.03 0.09
CA HIS A 55 7.44 -8.69 -0.83
C HIS A 55 6.78 -9.85 -1.59
N ASN A 56 6.20 -10.79 -0.87
CA ASN A 56 5.59 -11.98 -1.48
C ASN A 56 4.41 -11.61 -2.39
N TYR A 57 3.62 -10.61 -2.00
CA TYR A 57 2.52 -10.11 -2.81
C TYR A 57 3.01 -9.60 -4.18
N VAL A 58 4.05 -8.76 -4.17
CA VAL A 58 4.58 -8.15 -5.40
C VAL A 58 5.26 -9.19 -6.28
N PHE A 59 6.23 -9.92 -5.73
CA PHE A 59 7.09 -10.79 -6.55
C PHE A 59 6.44 -12.11 -6.98
N SER A 60 5.38 -12.56 -6.29
CA SER A 60 4.58 -13.71 -6.75
C SER A 60 3.59 -13.34 -7.86
N ASP A 61 3.15 -12.07 -7.92
CA ASP A 61 2.22 -11.56 -8.92
C ASP A 61 2.91 -10.86 -10.11
N LEU A 62 4.22 -10.66 -10.06
CA LEU A 62 4.98 -9.95 -11.09
C LEU A 62 5.10 -10.75 -12.39
N ASN A 63 4.71 -10.15 -13.53
CA ASN A 63 5.02 -10.69 -14.86
C ASN A 63 6.48 -10.41 -15.25
N GLN A 64 7.35 -11.37 -14.99
CA GLN A 64 8.78 -11.23 -15.28
C GLN A 64 9.09 -11.07 -16.78
N ASN A 65 8.24 -11.60 -17.67
CA ASN A 65 8.42 -11.45 -19.11
C ASN A 65 8.22 -10.00 -19.59
N GLN A 66 7.47 -9.22 -18.82
CA GLN A 66 7.18 -7.82 -19.09
C GLN A 66 7.92 -6.86 -18.14
N ALA A 67 8.94 -7.34 -17.43
CA ALA A 67 9.68 -6.56 -16.44
C ALA A 67 10.36 -5.30 -17.02
N TYR A 68 10.66 -5.27 -18.31
CA TYR A 68 11.20 -4.09 -19.01
C TYR A 68 10.23 -2.90 -19.04
N LYS A 69 8.93 -3.12 -18.76
CA LYS A 69 7.90 -2.08 -18.68
C LYS A 69 7.84 -1.41 -17.30
N ILE A 70 8.48 -2.00 -16.30
CA ILE A 70 8.47 -1.45 -14.93
C ILE A 70 8.98 -0.01 -14.95
N GLN A 71 8.20 0.86 -14.30
CA GLN A 71 8.48 2.28 -14.20
C GLN A 71 8.56 2.69 -12.74
N ALA A 72 9.75 3.11 -12.29
CA ALA A 72 9.91 3.72 -10.98
C ALA A 72 9.50 5.19 -10.99
N PHE A 73 8.99 5.70 -9.88
CA PHE A 73 8.55 7.08 -9.73
C PHE A 73 8.77 7.59 -8.31
N THR A 74 8.70 8.91 -8.16
CA THR A 74 8.66 9.61 -6.87
C THR A 74 7.38 10.40 -6.73
N ASN A 75 6.89 10.53 -5.50
CA ASN A 75 5.89 11.50 -5.08
C ASN A 75 6.48 12.24 -3.87
N ASN A 76 7.21 13.31 -4.15
CA ASN A 76 8.00 14.01 -3.13
C ASN A 76 7.15 14.70 -2.07
N GLU A 77 5.95 15.12 -2.39
CA GLU A 77 5.02 15.75 -1.44
C GLU A 77 4.68 14.80 -0.30
N HIS A 78 4.57 13.50 -0.60
CA HIS A 78 4.23 12.46 0.36
C HIS A 78 5.43 11.62 0.83
N ASN A 79 6.67 11.98 0.42
CA ASN A 79 7.88 11.21 0.72
C ASN A 79 7.84 9.77 0.23
N GLU A 80 7.37 9.56 -0.98
CA GLU A 80 7.14 8.25 -1.56
C GLU A 80 8.04 7.97 -2.73
N VAL A 81 8.43 6.70 -2.84
CA VAL A 81 9.00 6.11 -4.03
C VAL A 81 8.18 4.89 -4.40
N GLY A 82 7.93 4.69 -5.68
CA GLY A 82 7.08 3.59 -6.10
C GLY A 82 7.49 2.99 -7.44
N TRP A 83 6.87 1.86 -7.75
CA TRP A 83 7.07 1.14 -9.01
C TRP A 83 5.71 0.72 -9.56
N PHE A 84 5.44 1.14 -10.77
CA PHE A 84 4.38 0.58 -11.58
C PHE A 84 4.89 -0.69 -12.24
N TYR A 85 4.10 -1.76 -12.20
CA TYR A 85 4.51 -3.05 -12.74
C TYR A 85 3.32 -3.83 -13.33
N PRO A 86 3.55 -4.72 -14.28
CA PRO A 86 2.52 -5.63 -14.79
C PRO A 86 2.34 -6.84 -13.88
N SER A 87 1.10 -7.18 -13.57
CA SER A 87 0.77 -8.41 -12.84
C SER A 87 0.98 -9.65 -13.69
N SER A 88 1.00 -10.82 -13.07
CA SER A 88 1.15 -12.11 -13.73
C SER A 88 0.09 -12.40 -14.80
N SER A 89 -1.09 -11.79 -14.68
CA SER A 89 -2.21 -11.90 -15.61
C SER A 89 -2.25 -10.80 -16.67
N SER A 90 -1.33 -9.85 -16.65
CA SER A 90 -1.31 -8.69 -17.55
C SER A 90 -0.01 -8.60 -18.34
N GLU A 91 -0.11 -8.14 -19.58
CA GLU A 91 1.04 -7.75 -20.39
C GLU A 91 1.37 -6.25 -20.27
N GLU A 92 0.43 -5.46 -19.71
CA GLU A 92 0.60 -4.02 -19.48
C GLU A 92 0.62 -3.72 -17.98
N ILE A 93 1.12 -2.53 -17.63
CA ILE A 93 1.13 -2.06 -16.24
C ILE A 93 -0.30 -1.96 -15.72
N ASP A 94 -0.57 -2.62 -14.60
CA ASP A 94 -1.87 -2.64 -13.93
C ASP A 94 -1.77 -2.63 -12.40
N ARG A 95 -0.55 -2.59 -11.86
CA ARG A 95 -0.25 -2.62 -10.43
C ARG A 95 0.75 -1.53 -10.06
N TYR A 96 0.72 -1.15 -8.79
CA TYR A 96 1.77 -0.36 -8.19
C TYR A 96 2.13 -0.87 -6.80
N VAL A 97 3.35 -0.58 -6.40
CA VAL A 97 3.83 -0.72 -5.02
C VAL A 97 4.58 0.55 -4.65
N ILE A 98 4.34 1.05 -3.45
CA ILE A 98 4.92 2.31 -2.95
C ILE A 98 5.59 2.06 -1.60
N TYR A 99 6.72 2.70 -1.40
CA TYR A 99 7.46 2.77 -0.16
C TYR A 99 7.49 4.22 0.33
N ASN A 100 6.92 4.48 1.51
CA ASN A 100 7.06 5.76 2.18
C ASN A 100 8.41 5.81 2.88
N THR A 101 9.29 6.71 2.45
CA THR A 101 10.68 6.79 2.90
C THR A 101 10.82 7.35 4.30
N GLN A 102 9.83 8.11 4.79
CA GLN A 102 9.81 8.69 6.13
C GLN A 102 9.24 7.71 7.15
N GLN A 103 8.11 7.12 6.86
CA GLN A 103 7.41 6.19 7.75
C GLN A 103 7.95 4.76 7.64
N LYS A 104 8.68 4.45 6.57
CA LYS A 104 9.24 3.11 6.27
C LYS A 104 8.16 2.02 6.14
N ILE A 105 7.02 2.39 5.58
CA ILE A 105 5.89 1.49 5.32
C ILE A 105 5.72 1.27 3.83
N TRP A 106 5.14 0.11 3.50
CA TRP A 106 4.82 -0.28 2.14
C TRP A 106 3.32 -0.39 1.96
N TYR A 107 2.84 0.00 0.78
CA TYR A 107 1.48 -0.23 0.34
C TYR A 107 1.44 -0.46 -1.16
N TYR A 108 0.33 -0.98 -1.64
CA TYR A 108 0.17 -1.39 -3.03
C TYR A 108 -1.25 -1.16 -3.49
N GLY A 109 -1.45 -1.21 -4.79
CA GLY A 109 -2.78 -1.10 -5.38
C GLY A 109 -2.78 -1.43 -6.86
N GLN A 110 -3.91 -1.14 -7.48
CA GLN A 110 -4.16 -1.36 -8.89
C GLN A 110 -4.32 0.00 -9.57
N LEU A 111 -3.53 0.25 -10.61
CA LEU A 111 -3.59 1.47 -11.39
C LEU A 111 -2.88 1.25 -12.73
N THR A 112 -3.54 1.60 -13.81
CA THR A 112 -2.95 1.57 -15.15
C THR A 112 -2.27 2.90 -15.43
N ARG A 113 -0.96 3.00 -15.21
CA ARG A 113 -0.17 4.19 -15.51
C ARG A 113 1.17 3.77 -16.10
N THR A 114 1.53 4.33 -17.22
CA THR A 114 2.73 3.96 -17.98
C THR A 114 3.91 4.89 -17.75
N VAL A 115 3.67 6.08 -17.24
CA VAL A 115 4.69 7.08 -16.90
C VAL A 115 4.16 7.99 -15.81
N TRP A 116 5.07 8.50 -14.98
CA TRP A 116 4.78 9.44 -13.91
C TRP A 116 5.72 10.64 -13.97
N LEU A 117 5.17 11.83 -13.80
CA LEU A 117 5.87 13.08 -13.59
C LEU A 117 5.47 13.63 -12.22
N ASP A 118 6.43 13.79 -11.34
CA ASP A 118 6.22 14.37 -10.02
C ASP A 118 5.84 15.85 -10.09
N SER A 119 5.23 16.36 -9.01
CA SER A 119 4.95 17.79 -8.86
C SER A 119 6.23 18.62 -8.92
N GLY A 120 6.12 19.84 -9.41
CA GLY A 120 7.25 20.76 -9.52
C GLY A 120 7.03 21.80 -10.60
N VAL A 121 7.03 21.42 -11.87
CA VAL A 121 6.64 22.31 -12.98
C VAL A 121 5.13 22.51 -12.97
N GLU A 122 4.40 21.42 -12.82
CA GLU A 122 2.97 21.44 -12.56
C GLU A 122 2.71 21.32 -11.05
N PRO A 123 1.62 21.92 -10.53
CA PRO A 123 1.34 21.91 -9.09
C PRO A 123 0.99 20.51 -8.56
N PHE A 124 0.52 19.61 -9.41
CA PHE A 124 0.12 18.25 -9.07
C PHE A 124 0.87 17.22 -9.91
N PRO A 125 1.14 16.02 -9.38
CA PRO A 125 1.74 14.96 -10.15
C PRO A 125 0.85 14.59 -11.35
N GLN A 126 1.49 14.18 -12.43
CA GLN A 126 0.81 13.76 -13.67
C GLN A 126 1.25 12.35 -14.06
N ALA A 127 0.31 11.60 -14.58
CA ALA A 127 0.58 10.29 -15.13
C ALA A 127 -0.20 10.04 -16.43
N ALA A 128 0.35 9.22 -17.32
CA ALA A 128 -0.28 8.92 -18.58
C ALA A 128 -0.83 7.49 -18.63
N ASP A 129 -1.99 7.36 -19.26
CA ASP A 129 -2.59 6.08 -19.59
C ASP A 129 -3.52 6.23 -20.81
N SER A 130 -3.47 5.26 -21.72
CA SER A 130 -4.40 5.10 -22.84
C SER A 130 -4.65 6.37 -23.68
N GLY A 131 -3.62 7.20 -23.83
CA GLY A 131 -3.68 8.45 -24.61
C GLY A 131 -4.18 9.66 -23.84
N TYR A 132 -4.40 9.55 -22.54
CA TYR A 132 -4.79 10.63 -21.64
C TYR A 132 -3.67 10.94 -20.65
N ILE A 133 -3.67 12.19 -20.15
CA ILE A 133 -2.83 12.61 -19.02
C ILE A 133 -3.78 12.90 -17.87
N TYR A 134 -3.53 12.22 -16.74
CA TYR A 134 -4.29 12.37 -15.51
C TYR A 134 -3.49 13.19 -14.52
N GLN A 135 -4.13 14.11 -13.83
CA GLN A 135 -3.59 14.75 -12.64
C GLN A 135 -3.89 13.87 -11.42
N HIS A 136 -2.87 13.63 -10.62
CA HIS A 136 -2.97 12.86 -9.39
C HIS A 136 -2.98 13.78 -8.16
N GLU A 137 -3.33 13.24 -7.00
CA GLU A 137 -3.40 13.94 -5.72
C GLU A 137 -4.43 15.10 -5.69
N ILE A 138 -5.46 15.00 -6.52
CA ILE A 138 -6.57 15.95 -6.56
C ILE A 138 -7.87 15.22 -6.20
N GLY A 139 -8.55 15.68 -5.14
CA GLY A 139 -9.79 15.05 -4.71
C GLY A 139 -9.57 13.67 -4.07
N PHE A 140 -10.59 12.83 -4.11
CA PHE A 140 -10.62 11.51 -3.46
C PHE A 140 -11.29 10.47 -4.36
N ASP A 141 -11.43 10.72 -5.64
CA ASP A 141 -12.04 9.83 -6.60
C ASP A 141 -11.05 9.38 -7.69
N ASN A 142 -11.44 8.40 -8.47
CA ASN A 142 -10.73 7.95 -9.64
C ASN A 142 -11.47 8.44 -10.89
N ASP A 143 -11.16 9.67 -11.34
CA ASP A 143 -11.75 10.30 -12.53
C ASP A 143 -13.30 10.28 -12.49
N GLY A 144 -13.85 10.79 -11.37
CA GLY A 144 -15.30 10.85 -11.14
C GLY A 144 -15.97 9.53 -10.74
N SER A 145 -15.17 8.47 -10.55
CA SER A 145 -15.62 7.17 -10.06
C SER A 145 -15.13 6.91 -8.65
N ALA A 146 -15.84 6.11 -7.86
CA ALA A 146 -15.40 5.73 -6.54
C ALA A 146 -14.09 4.94 -6.60
N MET A 147 -13.18 5.23 -5.67
CA MET A 147 -12.06 4.33 -5.40
C MET A 147 -12.59 3.09 -4.69
N THR A 148 -12.36 1.92 -5.25
CA THR A 148 -12.77 0.63 -4.69
C THR A 148 -11.60 -0.04 -3.95
N ASN A 149 -11.92 -0.91 -3.00
CA ASN A 149 -10.94 -1.68 -2.23
C ASN A 149 -9.91 -0.82 -1.47
N VAL A 150 -10.32 0.34 -0.97
CA VAL A 150 -9.46 1.18 -0.12
C VAL A 150 -9.56 0.67 1.31
N PHE A 151 -8.46 0.12 1.84
CA PHE A 151 -8.45 -0.46 3.17
C PHE A 151 -7.08 -0.38 3.87
N VAL A 152 -7.14 -0.48 5.20
CA VAL A 152 -6.00 -0.75 6.07
C VAL A 152 -6.33 -1.99 6.89
N GLU A 153 -5.47 -2.99 6.83
CA GLU A 153 -5.67 -4.28 7.51
C GLU A 153 -4.45 -4.58 8.39
N SER A 154 -4.71 -4.98 9.64
CA SER A 154 -3.64 -5.38 10.55
C SER A 154 -3.02 -6.71 10.10
N ALA A 155 -1.79 -6.99 10.56
CA ALA A 155 -1.32 -8.36 10.60
C ALA A 155 -2.19 -9.20 11.56
N ASP A 156 -2.09 -10.52 11.45
CA ASP A 156 -2.69 -11.43 12.41
C ASP A 156 -2.09 -11.17 13.79
N PHE A 157 -2.93 -11.05 14.79
CA PHE A 157 -2.48 -10.94 16.17
C PHE A 157 -3.24 -11.94 17.08
N ASP A 158 -2.59 -12.33 18.14
CA ASP A 158 -3.14 -13.13 19.21
C ASP A 158 -2.78 -12.51 20.57
N LEU A 159 -3.38 -13.02 21.64
CA LEU A 159 -3.05 -12.65 23.01
C LEU A 159 -2.24 -13.76 23.66
N GLY A 160 -1.00 -13.47 24.04
CA GLY A 160 -0.08 -14.40 24.65
C GLY A 160 0.58 -15.32 23.61
N ASP A 161 0.58 -16.61 23.84
CA ASP A 161 1.25 -17.62 23.02
C ASP A 161 0.34 -18.23 21.93
N GLY A 162 -0.85 -17.67 21.70
CA GLY A 162 -1.84 -18.18 20.73
C GLY A 162 -2.52 -19.49 21.13
N ASP A 163 -2.33 -19.96 22.36
CA ASP A 163 -2.95 -21.19 22.89
C ASP A 163 -4.39 -21.00 23.32
N ARG A 164 -4.83 -19.74 23.47
CA ARG A 164 -6.17 -19.35 23.91
C ARG A 164 -6.94 -18.60 22.84
N PHE A 165 -8.25 -18.60 22.99
CA PHE A 165 -9.09 -17.75 22.17
C PHE A 165 -8.93 -16.29 22.57
N THR A 166 -8.85 -15.44 21.56
CA THR A 166 -8.90 -13.99 21.66
C THR A 166 -10.32 -13.55 21.37
N GLN A 167 -10.92 -12.80 22.29
CA GLN A 167 -12.24 -12.19 22.08
C GLN A 167 -12.09 -10.67 21.98
N ILE A 168 -12.52 -10.12 20.85
CA ILE A 168 -12.62 -8.69 20.63
C ILE A 168 -14.05 -8.26 20.90
N GLN A 169 -14.25 -7.43 21.95
CA GLN A 169 -15.60 -7.01 22.39
C GLN A 169 -15.98 -5.67 21.80
N ALA A 170 -15.05 -4.76 21.69
CA ALA A 170 -15.32 -3.42 21.22
C ALA A 170 -14.09 -2.75 20.63
N LEU A 171 -14.35 -1.71 19.84
CA LEU A 171 -13.35 -0.83 19.26
C LEU A 171 -13.77 0.62 19.47
N ILE A 172 -12.83 1.47 19.89
CA ILE A 172 -12.98 2.91 19.87
C ILE A 172 -12.21 3.40 18.63
N PRO A 173 -12.92 3.86 17.59
CA PRO A 173 -12.27 4.32 16.38
C PRO A 173 -11.58 5.66 16.62
N ASP A 174 -10.38 5.81 16.05
CA ASP A 174 -9.72 7.10 15.90
C ASP A 174 -9.63 7.40 14.41
N ILE A 175 -10.73 7.87 13.85
CA ILE A 175 -10.89 8.12 12.42
C ILE A 175 -11.27 9.57 12.20
N LYS A 176 -10.57 10.22 11.27
CA LYS A 176 -10.92 11.54 10.78
C LYS A 176 -11.30 11.45 9.31
N PHE A 177 -12.53 11.82 9.01
CA PHE A 177 -12.98 12.04 7.63
C PHE A 177 -12.47 13.40 7.15
N LEU A 178 -11.97 13.45 5.91
CA LEU A 178 -11.31 14.64 5.34
C LEU A 178 -12.27 15.56 4.59
N GLN A 179 -13.47 15.09 4.30
CA GLN A 179 -14.57 15.84 3.68
C GLN A 179 -15.64 16.16 4.71
N ASP A 180 -16.75 16.73 4.24
CA ASP A 180 -17.89 17.04 5.11
C ASP A 180 -18.25 15.85 5.98
N ALA A 181 -18.21 16.07 7.28
CA ALA A 181 -18.32 15.06 8.33
C ALA A 181 -19.60 14.21 8.30
N ASN A 182 -20.56 14.55 7.45
CA ASN A 182 -21.85 13.87 7.38
C ASN A 182 -22.00 12.94 6.16
N ALA A 183 -21.01 12.85 5.31
CA ALA A 183 -21.16 12.19 4.01
C ALA A 183 -20.44 10.83 3.90
N GLY A 184 -19.75 10.36 4.95
CA GLY A 184 -18.91 9.19 4.84
C GLY A 184 -19.06 8.14 5.95
N SER A 185 -18.93 6.88 5.56
CA SER A 185 -18.79 5.77 6.49
C SER A 185 -17.66 4.83 6.07
N LEU A 186 -17.12 4.11 7.05
CA LEU A 186 -16.19 3.02 6.89
C LEU A 186 -16.76 1.76 7.48
N ASN A 187 -16.38 0.61 6.93
CA ASN A 187 -16.61 -0.67 7.56
C ASN A 187 -15.40 -1.05 8.41
N VAL A 188 -15.65 -1.43 9.64
CA VAL A 188 -14.70 -2.17 10.48
C VAL A 188 -15.04 -3.64 10.36
N VAL A 189 -14.15 -4.40 9.75
CA VAL A 189 -14.30 -5.83 9.53
C VAL A 189 -13.33 -6.57 10.44
N THR A 190 -13.83 -7.47 11.27
CA THR A 190 -13.01 -8.38 12.05
C THR A 190 -13.02 -9.75 11.41
N LYS A 191 -11.82 -10.30 11.21
CA LYS A 191 -11.62 -11.63 10.68
C LYS A 191 -10.90 -12.47 11.73
N VAL A 192 -11.21 -13.75 11.78
CA VAL A 192 -10.62 -14.68 12.74
C VAL A 192 -10.24 -15.99 12.08
N ARG A 193 -9.28 -16.69 12.70
CA ARG A 193 -8.98 -18.10 12.41
C ARG A 193 -8.57 -18.83 13.70
N ASN A 194 -8.67 -20.16 13.69
CA ASN A 194 -8.39 -20.97 14.87
C ASN A 194 -7.02 -21.64 14.83
N PHE A 195 -6.47 -21.87 13.63
CA PHE A 195 -5.16 -22.50 13.49
C PHE A 195 -4.31 -21.71 12.48
N PRO A 196 -2.98 -21.62 12.70
CA PRO A 196 -2.06 -21.06 11.70
C PRO A 196 -2.19 -21.82 10.39
N GLY A 197 -2.36 -21.09 9.29
CA GLY A 197 -2.56 -21.65 7.96
C GLY A 197 -4.02 -21.84 7.53
N ASP A 198 -4.97 -21.76 8.46
CA ASP A 198 -6.38 -21.69 8.08
C ASP A 198 -6.69 -20.36 7.35
N SER A 199 -7.70 -20.40 6.49
CA SER A 199 -8.23 -19.18 5.90
C SER A 199 -8.89 -18.31 6.96
N LEU A 200 -8.65 -16.98 6.86
CA LEU A 200 -9.37 -16.01 7.68
C LEU A 200 -10.85 -15.98 7.30
N THR A 201 -11.72 -16.02 8.28
CA THR A 201 -13.17 -15.89 8.11
C THR A 201 -13.64 -14.57 8.71
N THR A 202 -14.50 -13.85 8.00
CA THR A 202 -15.14 -12.64 8.53
C THR A 202 -16.09 -13.05 9.65
N ASP A 203 -15.88 -12.47 10.82
CA ASP A 203 -16.71 -12.75 12.01
C ASP A 203 -17.70 -11.63 12.25
N SER A 204 -17.30 -10.37 12.10
CA SER A 204 -18.26 -9.25 12.17
C SER A 204 -17.86 -8.10 11.23
N THR A 205 -18.86 -7.36 10.79
CA THR A 205 -18.72 -6.10 10.05
C THR A 205 -19.59 -5.05 10.72
N SER A 206 -19.02 -3.89 10.98
CA SER A 206 -19.72 -2.78 11.63
C SER A 206 -19.39 -1.47 10.93
N GLU A 207 -20.41 -0.68 10.67
CA GLU A 207 -20.27 0.64 10.07
C GLU A 207 -19.83 1.68 11.10
N VAL A 208 -18.92 2.56 10.69
CA VAL A 208 -18.37 3.67 11.48
C VAL A 208 -18.56 4.96 10.69
N THR A 209 -19.20 5.93 11.36
CA THR A 209 -19.38 7.29 10.86
C THR A 209 -18.60 8.29 11.71
N SER A 210 -18.61 9.57 11.32
CA SER A 210 -17.96 10.63 12.09
C SER A 210 -18.52 10.81 13.51
N SER A 211 -19.75 10.34 13.77
CA SER A 211 -20.41 10.40 15.10
C SER A 211 -20.22 9.14 15.93
N THR A 212 -19.60 8.09 15.38
CA THR A 212 -19.43 6.80 16.09
C THR A 212 -18.33 6.93 17.14
N GLN A 213 -18.70 6.81 18.41
CA GLN A 213 -17.76 6.85 19.53
C GLN A 213 -17.20 5.49 19.90
N LYS A 214 -18.00 4.43 19.73
CA LYS A 214 -17.64 3.05 20.07
C LYS A 214 -18.36 2.09 19.14
N VAL A 215 -17.65 1.08 18.70
CA VAL A 215 -18.19 -0.04 17.91
C VAL A 215 -18.18 -1.28 18.79
N ASN A 216 -19.32 -1.96 18.90
CA ASN A 216 -19.38 -3.25 19.58
C ASN A 216 -19.07 -4.35 18.56
N LEU A 217 -18.01 -5.09 18.83
CA LEU A 217 -17.57 -6.24 18.05
C LEU A 217 -17.81 -7.51 18.88
N ARG A 218 -17.88 -8.66 18.25
CA ARG A 218 -18.03 -9.96 18.94
C ARG A 218 -17.18 -11.03 18.30
N ALA A 219 -16.00 -10.64 17.85
CA ALA A 219 -15.11 -11.55 17.17
C ALA A 219 -14.37 -12.46 18.15
N ARG A 220 -14.33 -13.76 17.85
CA ARG A 220 -13.70 -14.78 18.68
C ARG A 220 -12.92 -15.78 17.84
N GLY A 221 -11.61 -15.84 18.01
CA GLY A 221 -10.70 -16.76 17.35
C GLY A 221 -9.37 -16.85 18.08
N ARG A 222 -8.48 -17.73 17.68
CA ARG A 222 -7.11 -17.78 18.24
C ARG A 222 -6.27 -16.66 17.68
N GLN A 223 -6.45 -16.36 16.42
CA GLN A 223 -5.84 -15.21 15.75
C GLN A 223 -6.92 -14.31 15.17
N ALA A 224 -6.70 -13.02 15.26
CA ALA A 224 -7.64 -12.01 14.80
C ALA A 224 -6.94 -11.00 13.88
N VAL A 225 -7.73 -10.43 12.99
CA VAL A 225 -7.34 -9.34 12.09
C VAL A 225 -8.42 -8.28 12.16
N VAL A 226 -8.02 -7.02 12.20
CA VAL A 226 -8.93 -5.87 12.11
C VAL A 226 -8.64 -5.13 10.81
N ARG A 227 -9.68 -4.93 10.02
CA ARG A 227 -9.64 -4.23 8.75
C ARG A 227 -10.59 -3.03 8.80
N PHE A 228 -10.10 -1.90 8.36
CA PHE A 228 -10.87 -0.71 8.08
C PHE A 228 -10.94 -0.56 6.56
N GLU A 229 -12.12 -0.46 6.01
CA GLU A 229 -12.31 -0.30 4.57
C GLU A 229 -13.35 0.75 4.25
N SER A 230 -13.16 1.45 3.15
CA SER A 230 -14.18 2.35 2.62
C SER A 230 -15.45 1.56 2.34
N ASN A 231 -16.59 2.12 2.71
CA ASN A 231 -17.87 1.51 2.43
C ASN A 231 -18.23 1.79 0.96
N ASP A 232 -17.97 0.79 0.12
CA ASP A 232 -18.35 0.81 -1.30
C ASP A 232 -19.84 0.48 -1.37
N ASP A 233 -20.71 1.46 -1.14
CA ASP A 233 -22.14 1.24 -1.29
C ASP A 233 -22.48 1.00 -2.77
N ALA A 234 -22.80 -0.25 -3.08
CA ALA A 234 -23.27 -0.67 -4.40
C ALA A 234 -24.61 -0.03 -4.82
N SER A 235 -25.28 0.70 -3.93
CA SER A 235 -26.60 1.33 -4.19
C SER A 235 -26.52 2.70 -4.86
N GLY A 236 -25.33 3.18 -5.24
CA GLY A 236 -25.17 4.39 -6.05
C GLY A 236 -25.48 5.73 -5.35
N ASN A 237 -25.82 5.71 -4.06
CA ASN A 237 -25.85 6.90 -3.18
C ASN A 237 -24.48 7.13 -2.54
N GLY A 238 -23.49 6.54 -3.15
CA GLY A 238 -22.19 6.26 -2.66
C GLY A 238 -21.45 7.47 -2.18
N ASN A 239 -20.77 7.22 -1.17
CA ASN A 239 -19.56 7.86 -0.76
C ASN A 239 -18.53 7.72 -1.89
N LEU A 240 -18.82 8.34 -3.03
CA LEU A 240 -18.01 8.25 -4.24
C LEU A 240 -16.56 8.63 -3.99
N SER A 241 -16.24 9.20 -2.81
CA SER A 241 -14.94 9.79 -2.63
C SER A 241 -14.73 10.23 -1.20
N ILE A 242 -14.46 9.26 -0.30
CA ILE A 242 -14.19 9.58 1.10
C ILE A 242 -12.70 9.49 1.38
N GLY A 243 -12.09 10.63 1.60
CA GLY A 243 -10.78 10.67 2.23
C GLY A 243 -10.91 10.47 3.75
N TRP A 244 -10.06 9.62 4.31
CA TRP A 244 -10.02 9.39 5.74
C TRP A 244 -8.61 9.14 6.24
N ARG A 245 -8.42 9.41 7.52
CA ARG A 245 -7.17 9.10 8.23
C ARG A 245 -7.50 8.22 9.42
N LEU A 246 -6.73 7.15 9.58
CA LEU A 246 -6.77 6.28 10.73
C LEU A 246 -5.68 6.70 11.71
N GLY A 247 -6.06 6.95 12.94
CA GLY A 247 -5.14 7.19 14.06
C GLY A 247 -4.99 5.95 14.94
N ASP A 248 -4.71 6.15 16.22
CA ASP A 248 -4.49 5.08 17.19
C ASP A 248 -5.82 4.52 17.71
N THR A 249 -6.30 3.48 17.06
CA THR A 249 -7.52 2.78 17.50
C THR A 249 -7.30 1.99 18.79
N ARG A 250 -8.31 1.94 19.64
CA ARG A 250 -8.27 1.19 20.89
C ARG A 250 -9.21 -0.01 20.81
N LEU A 251 -8.65 -1.19 21.05
CA LEU A 251 -9.39 -2.45 21.07
C LEU A 251 -9.63 -2.91 22.52
N ASP A 252 -10.85 -3.32 22.81
CA ASP A 252 -11.18 -4.06 24.02
C ASP A 252 -11.07 -5.55 23.71
N VAL A 253 -9.97 -6.16 24.17
CA VAL A 253 -9.57 -7.52 23.81
C VAL A 253 -9.33 -8.32 25.08
N ASN A 254 -9.92 -9.49 25.17
CA ASN A 254 -9.79 -10.39 26.30
C ASN A 254 -9.41 -11.81 25.85
N GLN A 255 -8.70 -12.53 26.73
CA GLN A 255 -8.52 -13.98 26.57
C GLN A 255 -9.81 -14.69 26.98
N ASP A 256 -10.25 -15.65 26.18
CA ASP A 256 -11.49 -16.40 26.39
C ASP A 256 -11.29 -17.89 26.12
N GLY A 257 -11.05 -18.63 27.21
CA GLY A 257 -10.96 -20.09 27.14
C GLY A 257 -9.79 -20.67 26.33
N ARG A 258 -9.79 -21.97 26.16
CA ARG A 258 -8.83 -22.75 25.38
C ARG A 258 -9.50 -23.45 24.20
#